data_2c53a071d3bcf0f0e7043fa356312a63
#
_entry.id   2c53a071d3bcf0f0e7043fa356312a63
#
_cell.length_a   1.000
_cell.length_b   1.000
_cell.length_c   1.000
_cell.angle_alpha   90.00
_cell.angle_beta   90.00
_cell.angle_gamma   90.00
#
_symmetry.space_group_name_H-M   'P 1'
#
loop_
_entity.id
_entity.type
_entity.pdbx_description
1 polymer ?
#
loop_
_entity_poly.entity_id
_entity_poly.type
_entity_poly.pdbx_seq_one_letter_code
_entity_poly.pdbx_strand_id
1 'polypeptide(L)'
;MIVKLKKKSASYPDLTFGQPYVVIGIEADDLRILNDAGRPFLYRHDLFSLVDAQEPVDWLTEFGEDGERYSYPPSLNRVGFFEDFFDEKRKAVATFWRVVNQRLAGSQRRVA
;
A
#
# COMPACT_ATOMS: atom_id res chain seq x y z
N MET A 1 -5.19 -6.41 3.20
CA MET A 1 -5.56 -5.32 4.11
C MET A 1 -6.22 -4.21 3.30
N ILE A 2 -7.38 -3.77 3.73
CA ILE A 2 -8.17 -2.74 3.04
C ILE A 2 -8.59 -1.69 4.06
N VAL A 3 -8.50 -0.42 3.67
CA VAL A 3 -8.82 0.72 4.52
C VAL A 3 -9.69 1.73 3.77
N LYS A 4 -10.34 2.62 4.53
CA LYS A 4 -11.06 3.76 3.97
C LYS A 4 -10.88 4.98 4.88
N LEU A 5 -11.00 6.18 4.32
CA LEU A 5 -10.90 7.40 5.13
C LEU A 5 -11.96 7.41 6.24
N LYS A 6 -11.57 7.82 7.45
CA LYS A 6 -12.50 8.00 8.57
C LYS A 6 -13.49 9.13 8.33
N LYS A 7 -13.05 10.17 7.61
CA LYS A 7 -13.86 11.36 7.33
C LYS A 7 -13.37 12.06 6.07
N LYS A 8 -14.23 12.89 5.47
CA LYS A 8 -13.85 13.71 4.33
C LYS A 8 -12.71 14.66 4.69
N SER A 9 -11.78 14.84 3.74
CA SER A 9 -10.69 15.79 3.92
C SER A 9 -10.30 16.41 2.58
N ALA A 10 -10.28 17.75 2.53
CA ALA A 10 -9.78 18.47 1.37
C ALA A 10 -8.25 18.46 1.29
N SER A 11 -7.56 18.06 2.37
CA SER A 11 -6.10 18.00 2.42
C SER A 11 -5.54 16.84 1.61
N TYR A 12 -6.36 15.86 1.24
CA TYR A 12 -5.95 14.66 0.51
C TYR A 12 -6.78 14.52 -0.77
N PRO A 13 -6.50 15.32 -1.81
CA PRO A 13 -7.34 15.36 -3.01
C PRO A 13 -7.35 14.05 -3.80
N ASP A 14 -6.35 13.19 -3.61
CA ASP A 14 -6.25 11.89 -4.28
C ASP A 14 -6.84 10.74 -3.45
N LEU A 15 -7.62 11.07 -2.41
CA LEU A 15 -8.35 10.08 -1.62
C LEU A 15 -9.82 10.49 -1.54
N THR A 16 -10.71 9.55 -1.84
CA THR A 16 -12.16 9.78 -1.85
C THR A 16 -12.79 9.12 -0.62
N PHE A 17 -13.56 9.90 0.13
CA PHE A 17 -14.30 9.39 1.29
C PHE A 17 -15.30 8.30 0.86
N GLY A 18 -15.31 7.20 1.62
CA GLY A 18 -16.17 6.06 1.33
C GLY A 18 -15.57 5.04 0.36
N GLN A 19 -14.50 5.38 -0.33
CA GLN A 19 -13.81 4.48 -1.25
C GLN A 19 -12.85 3.57 -0.48
N PRO A 20 -12.91 2.23 -0.70
CA PRO A 20 -11.91 1.34 -0.12
C PRO A 20 -10.59 1.39 -0.89
N TYR A 21 -9.49 1.26 -0.16
CA TYR A 21 -8.14 1.26 -0.73
C TYR A 21 -7.37 0.05 -0.24
N VAL A 22 -6.67 -0.61 -1.16
CA VAL A 22 -5.77 -1.72 -0.82
C VAL A 22 -4.47 -1.15 -0.24
N VAL A 23 -4.02 -1.70 0.88
CA VAL A 23 -2.74 -1.35 1.48
C VAL A 23 -1.66 -2.21 0.82
N ILE A 24 -0.69 -1.54 0.19
CA ILE A 24 0.41 -2.18 -0.52
C ILE A 24 1.51 -2.59 0.45
N GLY A 25 1.72 -1.80 1.50
CA GLY A 25 2.74 -2.06 2.51
C GLY A 25 2.61 -1.10 3.68
N ILE A 26 3.47 -1.31 4.67
CA ILE A 26 3.51 -0.50 5.89
C ILE A 26 4.94 0.02 6.08
N GLU A 27 5.06 1.32 6.37
CA GLU A 27 6.34 1.94 6.74
C GLU A 27 6.14 2.74 8.03
N ALA A 28 6.49 2.15 9.16
CA ALA A 28 6.33 2.74 10.50
C ALA A 28 4.86 3.15 10.74
N ASP A 29 4.59 4.45 10.88
CA ASP A 29 3.25 4.98 11.13
C ASP A 29 2.44 5.22 9.84
N ASP A 30 3.01 4.90 8.68
CA ASP A 30 2.40 5.18 7.40
C ASP A 30 1.98 3.92 6.68
N LEU A 31 0.91 4.03 5.92
CA LEU A 31 0.44 3.00 4.99
C LEU A 31 0.76 3.45 3.56
N ARG A 32 1.31 2.52 2.77
CA ARG A 32 1.47 2.77 1.33
C ARG A 32 0.20 2.34 0.63
N ILE A 33 -0.45 3.29 -0.01
CA ILE A 33 -1.77 3.10 -0.60
C ILE A 33 -1.75 3.55 -2.05
N LEU A 34 -2.33 2.73 -2.94
CA LEU A 34 -2.56 3.13 -4.32
C LEU A 34 -3.74 4.10 -4.33
N ASN A 35 -3.47 5.38 -4.52
CA ASN A 35 -4.47 6.44 -4.45
C ASN A 35 -5.31 6.57 -5.74
N ASP A 36 -6.22 7.55 -5.78
CA ASP A 36 -7.11 7.77 -6.94
C ASP A 36 -6.35 8.13 -8.21
N ALA A 37 -5.15 8.70 -8.07
CA ALA A 37 -4.27 9.02 -9.21
C ALA A 37 -3.45 7.81 -9.68
N GLY A 38 -3.65 6.62 -9.08
CA GLY A 38 -2.89 5.43 -9.41
C GLY A 38 -1.44 5.47 -8.93
N ARG A 39 -1.15 6.25 -7.88
CA ARG A 39 0.19 6.42 -7.34
C ARG A 39 0.30 5.81 -5.95
N PRO A 40 1.40 5.08 -5.64
CA PRO A 40 1.58 4.43 -4.34
C PRO A 40 2.20 5.39 -3.31
N PHE A 41 1.41 6.31 -2.78
CA PHE A 41 1.89 7.28 -1.80
C PHE A 41 1.74 6.75 -0.37
N LEU A 42 2.55 7.30 0.53
CA LEU A 42 2.46 7.04 1.97
C LEU A 42 1.49 8.02 2.61
N TYR A 43 0.60 7.48 3.46
CA TYR A 43 -0.35 8.27 4.24
C TYR A 43 -0.34 7.76 5.69
N ARG A 44 -0.55 8.65 6.65
CA ARG A 44 -0.60 8.24 8.05
C ARG A 44 -1.76 7.25 8.28
N HIS A 45 -1.47 6.20 9.05
CA HIS A 45 -2.45 5.14 9.33
C HIS A 45 -3.70 5.68 10.04
N ASP A 46 -3.56 6.73 10.86
CA ASP A 46 -4.67 7.27 11.66
C ASP A 46 -5.72 8.03 10.83
N LEU A 47 -5.47 8.27 9.55
CA LEU A 47 -6.47 8.82 8.62
C LEU A 47 -7.57 7.80 8.28
N PHE A 48 -7.34 6.52 8.54
CA PHE A 48 -8.14 5.44 7.98
C PHE A 48 -8.78 4.58 9.06
N SER A 49 -9.94 4.01 8.72
CA SER A 49 -10.51 2.88 9.43
C SER A 49 -10.26 1.59 8.64
N LEU A 50 -10.14 0.47 9.35
CA LEU A 50 -9.94 -0.83 8.73
C LEU A 50 -11.25 -1.37 8.17
N VAL A 51 -11.26 -1.73 6.90
CA VAL A 51 -12.33 -2.50 6.25
C VAL A 51 -12.01 -3.98 6.36
N ASP A 52 -10.76 -4.35 6.06
CA ASP A 52 -10.25 -5.71 6.19
C ASP A 52 -8.85 -5.63 6.78
N ALA A 53 -8.69 -6.15 7.99
CA ALA A 53 -7.42 -6.11 8.72
C ALA A 53 -6.46 -7.23 8.32
N GLN A 54 -6.90 -8.19 7.50
CA GLN A 54 -6.07 -9.33 7.13
C GLN A 54 -4.93 -8.90 6.21
N GLU A 55 -3.70 -9.09 6.70
CA GLU A 55 -2.50 -8.82 5.92
C GLU A 55 -2.20 -9.98 4.98
N PRO A 56 -1.62 -9.71 3.80
CA PRO A 56 -1.12 -10.78 2.94
C PRO A 56 -0.12 -11.67 3.67
N VAL A 57 -0.24 -12.97 3.49
CA VAL A 57 0.60 -13.96 4.21
C VAL A 57 2.07 -13.91 3.79
N ASP A 58 2.37 -13.37 2.63
CA ASP A 58 3.73 -13.32 2.10
C ASP A 58 4.45 -11.99 2.35
N TRP A 59 3.83 -11.04 3.06
CA TRP A 59 4.55 -9.83 3.43
C TRP A 59 5.79 -10.18 4.25
N LEU A 60 6.92 -9.63 3.86
CA LEU A 60 8.15 -9.69 4.65
C LEU A 60 8.11 -8.52 5.63
N THR A 61 8.35 -8.82 6.90
CA THR A 61 8.29 -7.82 7.97
C THR A 61 9.66 -7.65 8.60
N GLU A 62 10.10 -6.40 8.73
CA GLU A 62 11.32 -6.02 9.44
C GLU A 62 10.96 -4.97 10.49
N PHE A 63 11.70 -4.96 11.60
CA PHE A 63 11.50 -3.98 12.67
C PHE A 63 12.73 -3.10 12.78
N GLY A 64 12.52 -1.80 12.93
CA GLY A 64 13.58 -0.85 13.18
C GLY A 64 14.00 -0.80 14.65
N GLU A 65 14.94 0.08 14.96
CA GLU A 65 15.55 0.19 16.30
C GLU A 65 14.53 0.59 17.37
N ASP A 66 13.50 1.36 17.00
CA ASP A 66 12.46 1.81 17.93
C ASP A 66 11.24 0.88 17.93
N GLY A 67 11.36 -0.29 17.31
CA GLY A 67 10.26 -1.25 17.19
C GLY A 67 9.26 -0.93 16.08
N GLU A 68 9.52 0.11 15.28
CA GLU A 68 8.67 0.45 14.14
C GLU A 68 8.72 -0.66 13.08
N ARG A 69 7.59 -0.85 12.42
CA ARG A 69 7.40 -1.98 11.52
C ARG A 69 7.47 -1.54 10.06
N TYR A 70 8.13 -2.38 9.24
CA TYR A 70 8.18 -2.23 7.79
C TYR A 70 7.75 -3.55 7.16
N SER A 71 6.69 -3.53 6.35
CA SER A 71 6.13 -4.74 5.76
C SER A 71 5.78 -4.51 4.30
N TYR A 72 6.26 -5.39 3.42
CA TYR A 72 6.03 -5.32 1.98
C TYR A 72 6.00 -6.71 1.36
N PRO A 73 5.31 -6.88 0.20
CA PRO A 73 5.51 -8.07 -0.62
C PRO A 73 6.99 -8.28 -0.95
N PRO A 74 7.46 -9.52 -1.09
CA PRO A 74 8.89 -9.80 -1.30
C PRO A 74 9.52 -9.00 -2.44
N SER A 75 8.85 -8.90 -3.58
CA SER A 75 9.38 -8.20 -4.76
C SER A 75 9.46 -6.69 -4.59
N LEU A 76 8.78 -6.11 -3.59
CA LEU A 76 8.80 -4.67 -3.32
C LEU A 76 9.64 -4.32 -2.09
N ASN A 77 10.22 -5.32 -1.42
CA ASN A 77 10.86 -5.13 -0.12
C ASN A 77 12.35 -4.78 -0.19
N ARG A 78 12.93 -4.57 -1.36
CA ARG A 78 14.32 -4.18 -1.45
C ARG A 78 14.51 -2.70 -1.14
N VAL A 79 15.67 -2.36 -0.56
CA VAL A 79 16.05 -0.97 -0.30
C VAL A 79 16.04 -0.17 -1.60
N GLY A 80 15.41 1.00 -1.58
CA GLY A 80 15.38 1.90 -2.73
C GLY A 80 14.34 1.55 -3.80
N PHE A 81 13.48 0.55 -3.56
CA PHE A 81 12.49 0.15 -4.58
C PHE A 81 11.59 1.32 -4.99
N PHE A 82 10.98 2.03 -4.03
CA PHE A 82 10.05 3.11 -4.37
C PHE A 82 10.76 4.35 -4.88
N GLU A 83 12.01 4.58 -4.50
CA GLU A 83 12.84 5.63 -5.11
C GLU A 83 13.00 5.34 -6.60
N ASP A 84 13.35 4.10 -6.95
CA ASP A 84 13.46 3.67 -8.35
C ASP A 84 12.12 3.75 -9.08
N PHE A 85 11.02 3.38 -8.41
CA PHE A 85 9.68 3.47 -8.99
C PHE A 85 9.35 4.92 -9.35
N PHE A 86 9.55 5.86 -8.42
CA PHE A 86 9.24 7.27 -8.66
C PHE A 86 10.22 7.94 -9.62
N ASP A 87 11.43 7.40 -9.75
CA ASP A 87 12.39 7.79 -10.80
C ASP A 87 12.05 7.16 -12.16
N GLU A 88 10.93 6.47 -12.25
CA GLU A 88 10.42 5.83 -13.47
C GLU A 88 11.39 4.80 -14.07
N LYS A 89 12.17 4.14 -13.23
CA LYS A 89 13.03 3.05 -13.68
C LYS A 89 12.16 1.87 -14.13
N ARG A 90 12.40 1.44 -15.37
CA ARG A 90 11.53 0.50 -16.07
C ARG A 90 11.28 -0.80 -15.31
N LYS A 91 12.32 -1.39 -14.74
CA LYS A 91 12.19 -2.63 -13.98
C LYS A 91 11.34 -2.48 -12.72
N ALA A 92 11.53 -1.37 -12.00
CA ALA A 92 10.77 -1.10 -10.78
C ALA A 92 9.29 -0.88 -11.10
N VAL A 93 8.99 -0.09 -12.12
CA VAL A 93 7.61 0.17 -12.55
C VAL A 93 6.93 -1.13 -12.99
N ALA A 94 7.60 -1.95 -13.81
CA ALA A 94 7.04 -3.23 -14.27
C ALA A 94 6.81 -4.21 -13.11
N THR A 95 7.76 -4.31 -12.18
CA THR A 95 7.63 -5.17 -11.01
C THR A 95 6.46 -4.74 -10.14
N PHE A 96 6.34 -3.44 -9.88
CA PHE A 96 5.25 -2.90 -9.06
C PHE A 96 3.88 -3.28 -9.63
N TRP A 97 3.64 -2.98 -10.90
CA TRP A 97 2.35 -3.26 -11.51
C TRP A 97 2.04 -4.74 -11.63
N ARG A 98 3.04 -5.57 -11.87
CA ARG A 98 2.84 -7.03 -11.85
C ARG A 98 2.37 -7.51 -10.49
N VAL A 99 3.02 -7.07 -9.41
CA VAL A 99 2.67 -7.46 -8.04
C VAL A 99 1.29 -6.95 -7.66
N VAL A 100 1.00 -5.68 -7.90
CA VAL A 100 -0.28 -5.06 -7.57
C VAL A 100 -1.42 -5.72 -8.34
N ASN A 101 -1.25 -5.95 -9.64
CA ASN A 101 -2.27 -6.60 -10.46
C ASN A 101 -2.56 -8.04 -10.00
N GLN A 102 -1.54 -8.78 -9.60
CA GLN A 102 -1.73 -10.13 -9.04
C GLN A 102 -2.54 -10.08 -7.75
N ARG A 103 -2.28 -9.10 -6.88
CA ARG A 103 -3.01 -8.92 -5.63
C ARG A 103 -4.48 -8.59 -5.88
N LEU A 104 -4.75 -7.66 -6.77
CA LEU A 104 -6.13 -7.29 -7.12
C LEU A 104 -6.88 -8.46 -7.74
N ALA A 105 -6.26 -9.22 -8.63
CA ALA A 105 -6.86 -10.41 -9.22
C ALA A 105 -7.15 -11.49 -8.17
N GLY A 106 -6.25 -11.68 -7.20
CA GLY A 106 -6.46 -12.60 -6.08
C GLY A 106 -7.65 -12.19 -5.22
N SER A 107 -7.79 -10.90 -4.92
CA SER A 107 -8.92 -10.37 -4.16
C SER A 107 -10.25 -10.59 -4.89
N GLN A 108 -10.28 -10.38 -6.19
CA GLN A 108 -11.49 -10.62 -7.00
C GLN A 108 -11.88 -12.10 -6.99
N ARG A 109 -10.92 -13.01 -7.05
CA ARG A 109 -11.19 -14.45 -6.98
C ARG A 109 -11.81 -14.87 -5.65
N ARG A 110 -11.45 -14.20 -4.56
CA ARG A 110 -12.00 -14.49 -3.23
C ARG A 110 -13.46 -14.09 -3.11
N VAL A 111 -13.88 -13.09 -3.86
CA VAL A 111 -15.25 -12.57 -3.83
C VAL A 111 -16.17 -13.42 -4.71
N ALA A 112 -15.63 -14.06 -5.72
CA ALA A 112 -16.38 -14.97 -6.58
C ALA A 112 -16.58 -16.33 -5.90
#